data_2fa1c98638d6599970810ed9522d8efa
#
_entry.id   2fa1c98638d6599970810ed9522d8efa
#
_cell.length_a   1.000
_cell.length_b   1.000
_cell.length_c   1.000
_cell.angle_alpha   90.00
_cell.angle_beta   90.00
_cell.angle_gamma   90.00
#
_symmetry.space_group_name_H-M   'P 1'
#
loop_
_entity.id
_entity.type
_entity.pdbx_description
1 polymer ?
#
loop_
_entity_poly.entity_id
_entity_poly.type
_entity_poly.pdbx_seq_one_letter_code
_entity_poly.pdbx_strand_id
1 'polypeptide(L)'
;MRILVTGSAGFIGRNLVEWLRNSGDPNDMEIMEFTLDTPESLLDEYCRDCDFVFHLAGVNRPKNEAEFTAGNVDLTTRLLRALRSGSQAPVLMTSSTQAALDNAYGRSKRAAEQALFEYSLDTQAPVYAYRLPGVFGKWSQPNYNSVVATFCHNIARDIEITVNDPAAPITLVYIDDVVREFISVMLGTVGEMDEDGCYSVQVTHSTTVGAIAELLHGFRAIRQTLEVPRMDDPFTKKLYSTYLSYLPTDGFSYPLDMRSDARGSFTEIIRTADRGQFSVNVTKPGITKGQHWHQTKNEKFVVVSGTGVIRFRKVGGDEVIEYPVSGGHIEVVDIPPGYTHNIENVGNDDLITFMWGNECFDPDNPDTYPLDV
;
A
#
# COMPACT_ATOMS: atom_id res chain seq x y z
N MET A 1 -26.48 -14.17 -0.47
CA MET A 1 -25.83 -14.19 -1.79
C MET A 1 -24.75 -15.26 -1.77
N ARG A 2 -24.76 -16.20 -2.73
CA ARG A 2 -23.78 -17.31 -2.84
C ARG A 2 -22.77 -16.99 -3.95
N ILE A 3 -21.53 -16.84 -3.60
CA ILE A 3 -20.47 -16.36 -4.47
C ILE A 3 -19.45 -17.48 -4.69
N LEU A 4 -19.28 -17.94 -5.92
CA LEU A 4 -18.24 -18.89 -6.28
C LEU A 4 -16.96 -18.14 -6.67
N VAL A 5 -15.85 -18.45 -6.01
CA VAL A 5 -14.52 -17.90 -6.33
C VAL A 5 -13.59 -19.03 -6.73
N THR A 6 -13.31 -19.18 -8.03
CA THR A 6 -12.27 -20.11 -8.48
C THR A 6 -10.91 -19.45 -8.40
N GLY A 7 -9.88 -20.23 -8.01
CA GLY A 7 -8.54 -19.67 -7.79
C GLY A 7 -8.45 -18.79 -6.53
N SER A 8 -9.30 -19.03 -5.54
CA SER A 8 -9.37 -18.27 -4.28
C SER A 8 -8.06 -18.27 -3.48
N ALA A 9 -7.23 -19.30 -3.57
CA ALA A 9 -5.90 -19.36 -2.96
C ALA A 9 -4.82 -18.58 -3.74
N GLY A 10 -5.12 -18.14 -4.96
CA GLY A 10 -4.22 -17.32 -5.79
C GLY A 10 -4.11 -15.87 -5.31
N PHE A 11 -3.21 -15.10 -5.91
CA PHE A 11 -2.94 -13.71 -5.51
C PHE A 11 -4.20 -12.84 -5.52
N ILE A 12 -4.92 -12.78 -6.65
CA ILE A 12 -6.13 -11.95 -6.77
C ILE A 12 -7.26 -12.55 -5.93
N GLY A 13 -7.44 -13.88 -6.01
CA GLY A 13 -8.49 -14.59 -5.29
C GLY A 13 -8.42 -14.40 -3.78
N ARG A 14 -7.24 -14.53 -3.18
CA ARG A 14 -7.02 -14.31 -1.75
C ARG A 14 -7.38 -12.89 -1.32
N ASN A 15 -6.96 -11.88 -2.08
CA ASN A 15 -7.30 -10.49 -1.77
C ASN A 15 -8.81 -10.24 -1.87
N LEU A 16 -9.47 -10.80 -2.89
CA LEU A 16 -10.92 -10.68 -3.06
C LEU A 16 -11.68 -11.39 -1.92
N VAL A 17 -11.33 -12.62 -1.59
CA VAL A 17 -11.99 -13.40 -0.53
C VAL A 17 -11.86 -12.71 0.82
N GLU A 18 -10.66 -12.25 1.18
CA GLU A 18 -10.46 -11.50 2.42
C GLU A 18 -11.24 -10.18 2.45
N TRP A 19 -11.36 -9.50 1.31
CA TRP A 19 -12.18 -8.29 1.22
C TRP A 19 -13.67 -8.63 1.42
N LEU A 20 -14.20 -9.64 0.74
CA LEU A 20 -15.59 -10.09 0.87
C LEU A 20 -15.94 -10.47 2.32
N ARG A 21 -15.03 -11.18 3.01
CA ARG A 21 -15.21 -11.56 4.42
C ARG A 21 -15.26 -10.39 5.39
N ASN A 22 -14.59 -9.28 5.06
CA ASN A 22 -14.45 -8.12 5.94
C ASN A 22 -15.37 -6.95 5.59
N SER A 23 -16.13 -7.01 4.48
CA SER A 23 -16.85 -5.84 3.93
C SER A 23 -18.37 -5.87 4.09
N GLY A 24 -18.95 -6.91 4.66
CA GLY A 24 -20.39 -7.05 4.82
C GLY A 24 -20.78 -7.76 6.11
N ASP A 25 -22.08 -7.94 6.33
CA ASP A 25 -22.53 -8.87 7.35
C ASP A 25 -22.14 -10.31 6.90
N PRO A 26 -21.34 -11.04 7.70
CA PRO A 26 -20.93 -12.40 7.37
C PRO A 26 -22.10 -13.36 7.09
N ASN A 27 -23.31 -13.02 7.54
CA ASN A 27 -24.52 -13.82 7.33
C ASN A 27 -25.17 -13.56 5.95
N ASP A 28 -24.81 -12.48 5.25
CA ASP A 28 -25.43 -12.12 3.97
C ASP A 28 -24.72 -12.72 2.76
N MET A 29 -23.47 -13.23 2.93
CA MET A 29 -22.66 -13.78 1.85
C MET A 29 -22.09 -15.15 2.23
N GLU A 30 -22.38 -16.15 1.39
CA GLU A 30 -21.72 -17.47 1.42
C GLU A 30 -20.66 -17.52 0.32
N ILE A 31 -19.39 -17.67 0.69
CA ILE A 31 -18.26 -17.71 -0.25
C ILE A 31 -17.85 -19.17 -0.45
N MET A 32 -18.07 -19.67 -1.67
CA MET A 32 -17.66 -21.00 -2.10
C MET A 32 -16.31 -20.92 -2.78
N GLU A 33 -15.27 -21.40 -2.09
CA GLU A 33 -13.90 -21.33 -2.56
C GLU A 33 -13.52 -22.59 -3.35
N PHE A 34 -13.04 -22.41 -4.60
CA PHE A 34 -12.57 -23.49 -5.45
C PHE A 34 -11.08 -23.29 -5.78
N THR A 35 -10.26 -24.21 -5.30
CA THR A 35 -8.80 -24.23 -5.43
C THR A 35 -8.33 -25.51 -6.13
N LEU A 36 -7.03 -25.68 -6.32
CA LEU A 36 -6.45 -26.92 -6.84
C LEU A 36 -6.66 -28.13 -5.90
N ASP A 37 -6.83 -27.88 -4.62
CA ASP A 37 -7.03 -28.93 -3.61
C ASP A 37 -8.53 -29.25 -3.40
N THR A 38 -9.43 -28.48 -4.01
CA THR A 38 -10.87 -28.70 -3.91
C THR A 38 -11.26 -29.86 -4.82
N PRO A 39 -12.01 -30.87 -4.31
CA PRO A 39 -12.52 -31.97 -5.14
C PRO A 39 -13.31 -31.45 -6.35
N GLU A 40 -12.99 -31.99 -7.52
CA GLU A 40 -13.63 -31.53 -8.77
C GLU A 40 -15.16 -31.66 -8.78
N SER A 41 -15.70 -32.64 -8.06
CA SER A 41 -17.15 -32.85 -7.94
C SER A 41 -17.88 -31.68 -7.27
N LEU A 42 -17.18 -30.90 -6.43
CA LEU A 42 -17.76 -29.73 -5.77
C LEU A 42 -17.99 -28.58 -6.75
N LEU A 43 -17.30 -28.51 -7.88
CA LEU A 43 -17.53 -27.48 -8.88
C LEU A 43 -18.98 -27.53 -9.41
N ASP A 44 -19.47 -28.74 -9.73
CA ASP A 44 -20.83 -28.92 -10.20
C ASP A 44 -21.88 -28.60 -9.13
N GLU A 45 -21.54 -28.90 -7.85
CA GLU A 45 -22.38 -28.54 -6.71
C GLU A 45 -22.47 -27.03 -6.54
N TYR A 46 -21.32 -26.32 -6.54
CA TYR A 46 -21.25 -24.88 -6.39
C TYR A 46 -21.94 -24.13 -7.55
N CYS A 47 -21.81 -24.64 -8.78
CA CYS A 47 -22.45 -24.06 -9.96
C CYS A 47 -23.98 -24.24 -10.02
N ARG A 48 -24.55 -25.09 -9.15
CA ARG A 48 -25.99 -25.39 -9.20
C ARG A 48 -26.86 -24.22 -8.82
N ASP A 49 -26.43 -23.41 -7.84
CA ASP A 49 -27.24 -22.37 -7.24
C ASP A 49 -26.42 -21.16 -6.74
N CYS A 50 -25.23 -20.90 -7.30
CA CYS A 50 -24.49 -19.66 -7.04
C CYS A 50 -25.17 -18.45 -7.70
N ASP A 51 -25.05 -17.28 -7.05
CA ASP A 51 -25.61 -16.03 -7.53
C ASP A 51 -24.62 -15.23 -8.40
N PHE A 52 -23.31 -15.41 -8.17
CA PHE A 52 -22.24 -14.75 -8.90
C PHE A 52 -20.96 -15.61 -8.89
N VAL A 53 -20.18 -15.52 -9.97
CA VAL A 53 -18.91 -16.26 -10.12
C VAL A 53 -17.76 -15.29 -10.39
N PHE A 54 -16.72 -15.35 -9.55
CA PHE A 54 -15.41 -14.80 -9.84
C PHE A 54 -14.49 -15.93 -10.34
N HIS A 55 -14.26 -15.99 -11.65
CA HIS A 55 -13.36 -16.96 -12.26
C HIS A 55 -11.95 -16.40 -12.36
N LEU A 56 -11.15 -16.61 -11.28
CA LEU A 56 -9.81 -16.07 -11.12
C LEU A 56 -8.72 -17.14 -11.29
N ALA A 57 -9.13 -18.40 -11.39
CA ALA A 57 -8.22 -19.52 -11.67
C ALA A 57 -7.59 -19.36 -13.05
N GLY A 58 -6.28 -19.64 -13.13
CA GLY A 58 -5.56 -19.64 -14.39
C GLY A 58 -4.07 -19.89 -14.19
N VAL A 59 -3.41 -20.37 -15.26
CA VAL A 59 -1.97 -20.64 -15.30
C VAL A 59 -1.29 -19.54 -16.13
N ASN A 60 -0.23 -18.93 -15.57
CA ASN A 60 0.55 -17.88 -16.23
C ASN A 60 2.07 -18.23 -16.33
N ARG A 61 2.54 -19.25 -15.62
CA ARG A 61 3.89 -19.82 -15.73
C ARG A 61 3.84 -21.35 -15.72
N PRO A 62 3.53 -21.97 -16.87
CA PRO A 62 3.46 -23.42 -16.98
C PRO A 62 4.86 -24.04 -17.04
N LYS A 63 4.95 -25.33 -16.72
CA LYS A 63 6.13 -26.15 -16.99
C LYS A 63 6.23 -26.53 -18.46
N ASN A 64 5.09 -26.61 -19.15
CA ASN A 64 4.97 -26.87 -20.58
C ASN A 64 3.72 -26.16 -21.15
N GLU A 65 3.66 -25.94 -22.46
CA GLU A 65 2.56 -25.18 -23.11
C GLU A 65 1.19 -25.83 -22.95
N ALA A 66 1.10 -27.13 -22.76
CA ALA A 66 -0.18 -27.83 -22.61
C ALA A 66 -0.90 -27.41 -21.29
N GLU A 67 -0.14 -26.99 -20.28
CA GLU A 67 -0.72 -26.49 -19.02
C GLU A 67 -1.49 -25.18 -19.20
N PHE A 68 -1.17 -24.36 -20.22
CA PHE A 68 -1.99 -23.18 -20.55
C PHE A 68 -3.38 -23.60 -21.01
N THR A 69 -3.48 -24.62 -21.84
CA THR A 69 -4.78 -25.15 -22.29
C THR A 69 -5.56 -25.73 -21.12
N ALA A 70 -4.95 -26.64 -20.36
CA ALA A 70 -5.59 -27.28 -19.22
C ALA A 70 -6.06 -26.29 -18.15
N GLY A 71 -5.21 -25.34 -17.77
CA GLY A 71 -5.50 -24.39 -16.68
C GLY A 71 -6.33 -23.18 -17.08
N ASN A 72 -6.28 -22.73 -18.33
CA ASN A 72 -7.01 -21.53 -18.77
C ASN A 72 -8.23 -21.88 -19.61
N VAL A 73 -8.18 -22.88 -20.50
CA VAL A 73 -9.28 -23.20 -21.43
C VAL A 73 -10.17 -24.31 -20.87
N ASP A 74 -9.60 -25.44 -20.47
CA ASP A 74 -10.37 -26.61 -20.06
C ASP A 74 -11.14 -26.36 -18.77
N LEU A 75 -10.49 -25.74 -17.78
CA LEU A 75 -11.16 -25.36 -16.51
C LEU A 75 -12.30 -24.35 -16.77
N THR A 76 -12.05 -23.34 -17.60
CA THR A 76 -13.08 -22.34 -17.97
C THR A 76 -14.26 -23.04 -18.67
N THR A 77 -13.98 -23.88 -19.66
CA THR A 77 -15.03 -24.62 -20.41
C THR A 77 -15.85 -25.53 -19.50
N ARG A 78 -15.20 -26.19 -18.54
CA ARG A 78 -15.84 -27.06 -17.55
C ARG A 78 -16.75 -26.25 -16.62
N LEU A 79 -16.26 -25.13 -16.06
CA LEU A 79 -17.05 -24.22 -15.21
C LEU A 79 -18.29 -23.74 -15.95
N LEU A 80 -18.12 -23.22 -17.16
CA LEU A 80 -19.23 -22.68 -17.96
C LEU A 80 -20.24 -23.77 -18.36
N ARG A 81 -19.79 -25.01 -18.58
CA ARG A 81 -20.70 -26.15 -18.80
C ARG A 81 -21.53 -26.45 -17.54
N ALA A 82 -20.91 -26.47 -16.37
CA ALA A 82 -21.63 -26.69 -15.12
C ALA A 82 -22.66 -25.57 -14.85
N LEU A 83 -22.30 -24.32 -15.10
CA LEU A 83 -23.20 -23.16 -14.95
C LEU A 83 -24.38 -23.21 -15.93
N ARG A 84 -24.16 -23.64 -17.20
CA ARG A 84 -25.28 -23.81 -18.18
C ARG A 84 -26.35 -24.78 -17.68
N SER A 85 -25.94 -25.82 -16.97
CA SER A 85 -26.82 -26.84 -16.42
C SER A 85 -27.35 -26.51 -15.02
N GLY A 86 -26.79 -25.48 -14.39
CA GLY A 86 -27.08 -25.04 -13.01
C GLY A 86 -27.73 -23.67 -12.95
N SER A 87 -27.10 -22.75 -12.19
CA SER A 87 -27.63 -21.43 -11.86
C SER A 87 -27.68 -20.43 -13.01
N GLN A 88 -26.90 -20.64 -14.07
CA GLN A 88 -26.67 -19.65 -15.13
C GLN A 88 -26.25 -18.27 -14.59
N ALA A 89 -25.44 -18.26 -13.51
CA ALA A 89 -25.03 -17.07 -12.81
C ALA A 89 -24.14 -16.14 -13.69
N PRO A 90 -24.12 -14.83 -13.42
CA PRO A 90 -23.13 -13.91 -13.98
C PRO A 90 -21.71 -14.34 -13.67
N VAL A 91 -20.79 -14.16 -14.63
CA VAL A 91 -19.38 -14.57 -14.50
C VAL A 91 -18.46 -13.37 -14.76
N LEU A 92 -17.63 -13.01 -13.76
CA LEU A 92 -16.49 -12.14 -13.95
C LEU A 92 -15.23 -13.02 -14.05
N MET A 93 -14.49 -12.86 -15.15
CA MET A 93 -13.26 -13.63 -15.42
C MET A 93 -12.04 -12.71 -15.55
N THR A 94 -10.93 -13.10 -14.93
CA THR A 94 -9.64 -12.44 -15.18
C THR A 94 -9.00 -12.91 -16.47
N SER A 95 -8.80 -11.99 -17.41
CA SER A 95 -7.99 -12.16 -18.60
C SER A 95 -6.71 -11.32 -18.48
N SER A 96 -6.03 -11.04 -19.55
CA SER A 96 -4.77 -10.33 -19.58
C SER A 96 -4.68 -9.43 -20.79
N THR A 97 -4.00 -8.28 -20.68
CA THR A 97 -3.63 -7.45 -21.83
C THR A 97 -2.80 -8.25 -22.87
N GLN A 98 -2.14 -9.34 -22.45
CA GLN A 98 -1.45 -10.24 -23.37
C GLN A 98 -2.39 -11.08 -24.26
N ALA A 99 -3.70 -11.11 -23.99
CA ALA A 99 -4.67 -11.73 -24.89
C ALA A 99 -4.65 -11.08 -26.29
N ALA A 100 -4.24 -9.84 -26.42
CA ALA A 100 -4.03 -9.17 -27.70
C ALA A 100 -2.77 -9.67 -28.46
N LEU A 101 -1.85 -10.39 -27.81
CA LEU A 101 -0.59 -10.84 -28.42
C LEU A 101 -0.70 -12.26 -28.96
N ASP A 102 0.10 -12.56 -30.02
CA ASP A 102 0.18 -13.92 -30.58
C ASP A 102 1.30 -14.73 -29.89
N ASN A 103 1.07 -15.10 -28.63
CA ASN A 103 1.88 -16.04 -27.87
C ASN A 103 0.99 -17.10 -27.22
N ALA A 104 1.56 -18.21 -26.74
CA ALA A 104 0.80 -19.33 -26.19
C ALA A 104 -0.12 -18.92 -25.03
N TYR A 105 0.34 -18.04 -24.14
CA TYR A 105 -0.45 -17.50 -23.05
C TYR A 105 -1.60 -16.63 -23.56
N GLY A 106 -1.32 -15.68 -24.45
CA GLY A 106 -2.32 -14.79 -25.05
C GLY A 106 -3.40 -15.57 -25.79
N ARG A 107 -3.01 -16.59 -26.58
CA ARG A 107 -3.96 -17.47 -27.26
C ARG A 107 -4.86 -18.23 -26.29
N SER A 108 -4.31 -18.74 -25.18
CA SER A 108 -5.10 -19.43 -24.16
C SER A 108 -6.10 -18.51 -23.45
N LYS A 109 -5.72 -17.25 -23.20
CA LYS A 109 -6.63 -16.26 -22.61
C LYS A 109 -7.74 -15.87 -23.59
N ARG A 110 -7.44 -15.62 -24.86
CA ARG A 110 -8.47 -15.36 -25.90
C ARG A 110 -9.44 -16.53 -26.03
N ALA A 111 -8.97 -17.77 -26.00
CA ALA A 111 -9.84 -18.94 -26.08
C ALA A 111 -10.79 -19.02 -24.87
N ALA A 112 -10.32 -18.65 -23.68
CA ALA A 112 -11.17 -18.56 -22.49
C ALA A 112 -12.19 -17.41 -22.60
N GLU A 113 -11.79 -16.22 -23.10
CA GLU A 113 -12.70 -15.10 -23.39
C GLU A 113 -13.82 -15.54 -24.36
N GLN A 114 -13.46 -16.25 -25.45
CA GLN A 114 -14.41 -16.74 -26.42
C GLN A 114 -15.44 -17.70 -25.80
N ALA A 115 -14.98 -18.66 -24.99
CA ALA A 115 -15.87 -19.58 -24.30
C ALA A 115 -16.82 -18.86 -23.33
N LEU A 116 -16.34 -17.79 -22.67
CA LEU A 116 -17.16 -16.96 -21.79
C LEU A 116 -18.24 -16.20 -22.58
N PHE A 117 -17.93 -15.62 -23.74
CA PHE A 117 -18.89 -14.93 -24.59
C PHE A 117 -19.93 -15.91 -25.17
N GLU A 118 -19.54 -17.12 -25.57
CA GLU A 118 -20.46 -18.17 -25.99
C GLU A 118 -21.43 -18.56 -24.87
N TYR A 119 -20.95 -18.64 -23.62
CA TYR A 119 -21.82 -18.87 -22.47
C TYR A 119 -22.88 -17.76 -22.32
N SER A 120 -22.49 -16.48 -22.47
CA SER A 120 -23.44 -15.37 -22.40
C SER A 120 -24.48 -15.43 -23.54
N LEU A 121 -24.08 -15.79 -24.77
CA LEU A 121 -24.99 -15.92 -25.88
C LEU A 121 -26.02 -17.05 -25.65
N ASP A 122 -25.60 -18.16 -25.09
CA ASP A 122 -26.44 -19.34 -24.85
C ASP A 122 -27.43 -19.13 -23.69
N THR A 123 -27.00 -18.45 -22.63
CA THR A 123 -27.76 -18.36 -21.37
C THR A 123 -28.37 -17.00 -21.12
N GLN A 124 -27.94 -15.96 -21.84
CA GLN A 124 -28.25 -14.55 -21.61
C GLN A 124 -27.72 -14.03 -20.26
N ALA A 125 -26.84 -14.78 -19.57
CA ALA A 125 -26.20 -14.37 -18.34
C ALA A 125 -25.16 -13.26 -18.63
N PRO A 126 -25.09 -12.22 -17.79
CA PRO A 126 -24.03 -11.22 -17.89
C PRO A 126 -22.63 -11.82 -17.71
N VAL A 127 -21.68 -11.36 -18.53
CA VAL A 127 -20.29 -11.79 -18.42
C VAL A 127 -19.34 -10.60 -18.50
N TYR A 128 -18.21 -10.70 -17.76
CA TYR A 128 -17.26 -9.61 -17.61
C TYR A 128 -15.84 -10.17 -17.74
N ALA A 129 -15.21 -10.03 -18.91
CA ALA A 129 -13.83 -10.41 -19.15
C ALA A 129 -12.90 -9.22 -18.86
N TYR A 130 -12.13 -9.26 -17.77
CA TYR A 130 -11.22 -8.19 -17.39
C TYR A 130 -9.80 -8.45 -17.90
N ARG A 131 -9.33 -7.69 -18.88
CA ARG A 131 -7.94 -7.71 -19.38
C ARG A 131 -7.04 -6.90 -18.47
N LEU A 132 -6.38 -7.58 -17.52
CA LEU A 132 -5.51 -6.96 -16.53
C LEU A 132 -4.08 -6.80 -17.08
N PRO A 133 -3.42 -5.65 -16.83
CA PRO A 133 -1.98 -5.50 -16.98
C PRO A 133 -1.25 -6.20 -15.82
N GLY A 134 0.03 -5.88 -15.58
CA GLY A 134 0.76 -6.38 -14.41
C GLY A 134 0.08 -5.97 -13.10
N VAL A 135 -0.39 -6.93 -12.31
CA VAL A 135 -1.03 -6.66 -11.01
C VAL A 135 0.04 -6.71 -9.90
N PHE A 136 0.03 -5.72 -9.01
CA PHE A 136 0.93 -5.66 -7.86
C PHE A 136 0.19 -5.40 -6.54
N GLY A 137 0.81 -5.80 -5.44
CA GLY A 137 0.27 -5.60 -4.10
C GLY A 137 0.68 -6.71 -3.12
N LYS A 138 0.12 -6.67 -1.91
CA LYS A 138 0.35 -7.65 -0.85
C LYS A 138 -0.03 -9.06 -1.31
N TRP A 139 0.76 -10.07 -0.87
CA TRP A 139 0.54 -11.51 -1.12
C TRP A 139 0.78 -12.00 -2.56
N SER A 140 1.27 -11.17 -3.47
CA SER A 140 1.77 -11.65 -4.75
C SER A 140 3.04 -12.48 -4.54
N GLN A 141 3.14 -13.64 -5.18
CA GLN A 141 4.27 -14.56 -5.00
C GLN A 141 5.55 -13.97 -5.63
N PRO A 142 6.62 -13.76 -4.83
CA PRO A 142 7.91 -13.33 -5.38
C PRO A 142 8.56 -14.44 -6.20
N ASN A 143 9.45 -14.07 -7.12
CA ASN A 143 10.18 -14.98 -8.00
C ASN A 143 9.27 -15.88 -8.85
N TYR A 144 8.06 -15.45 -9.12
CA TYR A 144 7.10 -16.16 -9.94
C TYR A 144 6.71 -15.36 -11.20
N ASN A 145 5.80 -14.41 -11.13
CA ASN A 145 5.32 -13.67 -12.31
C ASN A 145 5.15 -12.15 -12.09
N SER A 146 5.67 -11.61 -11.01
CA SER A 146 5.58 -10.19 -10.71
C SER A 146 6.96 -9.63 -10.43
N VAL A 147 7.41 -8.69 -11.26
CA VAL A 147 8.65 -7.95 -11.03
C VAL A 147 8.57 -7.17 -9.72
N VAL A 148 7.43 -6.54 -9.42
CA VAL A 148 7.23 -5.78 -8.18
C VAL A 148 7.36 -6.67 -6.95
N ALA A 149 6.68 -7.84 -6.94
CA ALA A 149 6.77 -8.77 -5.83
C ALA A 149 8.21 -9.29 -5.62
N THR A 150 8.88 -9.61 -6.72
CA THR A 150 10.28 -10.09 -6.70
C THR A 150 11.22 -9.02 -6.15
N PHE A 151 11.11 -7.79 -6.65
CA PHE A 151 11.94 -6.69 -6.19
C PHE A 151 11.66 -6.32 -4.73
N CYS A 152 10.38 -6.21 -4.33
CA CYS A 152 10.02 -5.96 -2.94
C CYS A 152 10.61 -7.01 -1.99
N HIS A 153 10.45 -8.31 -2.34
CA HIS A 153 10.96 -9.42 -1.54
C HIS A 153 12.48 -9.40 -1.41
N ASN A 154 13.18 -9.23 -2.54
CA ASN A 154 14.63 -9.30 -2.57
C ASN A 154 15.25 -8.08 -1.86
N ILE A 155 14.82 -6.85 -2.18
CA ILE A 155 15.34 -5.63 -1.57
C ILE A 155 15.07 -5.61 -0.06
N ALA A 156 13.91 -6.09 0.39
CA ALA A 156 13.60 -6.18 1.82
C ALA A 156 14.52 -7.15 2.59
N ARG A 157 15.25 -8.03 1.88
CA ARG A 157 16.17 -9.03 2.44
C ARG A 157 17.64 -8.82 2.03
N ASP A 158 17.96 -7.66 1.46
CA ASP A 158 19.30 -7.34 0.95
C ASP A 158 19.81 -8.36 -0.11
N ILE A 159 18.88 -8.97 -0.85
CA ILE A 159 19.16 -9.84 -1.99
C ILE A 159 19.27 -8.97 -3.24
N GLU A 160 20.33 -9.14 -4.02
CA GLU A 160 20.54 -8.39 -5.25
C GLU A 160 19.42 -8.64 -6.27
N ILE A 161 19.01 -7.57 -6.95
CA ILE A 161 18.04 -7.64 -8.06
C ILE A 161 18.75 -7.39 -9.38
N THR A 162 18.26 -8.02 -10.44
CA THR A 162 18.75 -7.77 -11.80
C THR A 162 17.73 -6.96 -12.58
N VAL A 163 18.15 -5.81 -13.11
CA VAL A 163 17.37 -4.96 -13.99
C VAL A 163 18.02 -4.99 -15.38
N ASN A 164 17.50 -5.82 -16.28
CA ASN A 164 18.08 -6.01 -17.61
C ASN A 164 17.95 -4.76 -18.49
N ASP A 165 16.81 -4.10 -18.45
CA ASP A 165 16.54 -2.85 -19.15
C ASP A 165 15.81 -1.88 -18.20
N PRO A 166 16.52 -0.91 -17.60
CA PRO A 166 15.90 0.08 -16.72
C PRO A 166 14.85 0.95 -17.39
N ALA A 167 14.95 1.16 -18.71
CA ALA A 167 14.03 1.99 -19.47
C ALA A 167 12.78 1.22 -19.95
N ALA A 168 12.73 -0.11 -19.74
CA ALA A 168 11.60 -0.92 -20.17
C ALA A 168 10.29 -0.41 -19.56
N PRO A 169 9.30 -0.01 -20.38
CA PRO A 169 8.03 0.50 -19.88
C PRO A 169 7.19 -0.64 -19.31
N ILE A 170 6.46 -0.34 -18.25
CA ILE A 170 5.53 -1.26 -17.62
C ILE A 170 4.27 -0.53 -17.18
N THR A 171 3.12 -1.15 -17.47
CA THR A 171 1.83 -0.70 -16.94
C THR A 171 1.39 -1.65 -15.83
N LEU A 172 1.01 -1.08 -14.71
CA LEU A 172 0.66 -1.79 -13.49
C LEU A 172 -0.71 -1.37 -12.99
N VAL A 173 -1.41 -2.30 -12.31
CA VAL A 173 -2.62 -2.02 -11.55
C VAL A 173 -2.45 -2.53 -10.12
N TYR A 174 -2.94 -1.75 -9.16
CA TYR A 174 -2.85 -2.13 -7.75
C TYR A 174 -3.96 -3.11 -7.37
N ILE A 175 -3.64 -4.12 -6.59
CA ILE A 175 -4.57 -5.21 -6.24
C ILE A 175 -5.88 -4.72 -5.63
N ASP A 176 -5.85 -3.71 -4.75
CA ASP A 176 -7.05 -3.23 -4.09
C ASP A 176 -7.95 -2.42 -5.06
N ASP A 177 -7.39 -1.85 -6.15
CA ASP A 177 -8.18 -1.22 -7.22
C ASP A 177 -8.88 -2.30 -8.07
N VAL A 178 -8.19 -3.42 -8.35
CA VAL A 178 -8.79 -4.58 -9.02
C VAL A 178 -9.94 -5.15 -8.20
N VAL A 179 -9.72 -5.38 -6.92
CA VAL A 179 -10.75 -5.94 -6.02
C VAL A 179 -11.95 -5.01 -5.92
N ARG A 180 -11.72 -3.69 -5.78
CA ARG A 180 -12.80 -2.70 -5.72
C ARG A 180 -13.64 -2.70 -6.99
N GLU A 181 -13.00 -2.74 -8.16
CA GLU A 181 -13.67 -2.83 -9.45
C GLU A 181 -14.52 -4.10 -9.54
N PHE A 182 -13.98 -5.26 -9.17
CA PHE A 182 -14.70 -6.54 -9.22
C PHE A 182 -15.93 -6.54 -8.32
N ILE A 183 -15.82 -5.96 -7.12
CA ILE A 183 -16.94 -5.81 -6.20
C ILE A 183 -18.00 -4.85 -6.78
N SER A 184 -17.58 -3.75 -7.41
CA SER A 184 -18.51 -2.81 -8.05
C SER A 184 -19.32 -3.50 -9.13
N VAL A 185 -18.70 -4.36 -9.95
CA VAL A 185 -19.39 -5.17 -10.97
C VAL A 185 -20.39 -6.14 -10.33
N MET A 186 -20.02 -6.85 -9.29
CA MET A 186 -20.91 -7.75 -8.55
C MET A 186 -22.13 -7.03 -7.98
N LEU A 187 -21.96 -5.77 -7.57
CA LEU A 187 -23.02 -4.89 -7.04
C LEU A 187 -23.80 -4.16 -8.16
N GLY A 188 -23.53 -4.45 -9.44
CA GLY A 188 -24.26 -3.91 -10.58
C GLY A 188 -23.72 -2.60 -11.15
N THR A 189 -22.54 -2.11 -10.69
CA THR A 189 -21.88 -0.95 -11.29
C THR A 189 -20.76 -1.44 -12.21
N VAL A 190 -20.94 -1.31 -13.50
CA VAL A 190 -20.04 -1.83 -14.55
C VAL A 190 -19.42 -0.67 -15.31
N GLY A 191 -18.13 -0.74 -15.55
CA GLY A 191 -17.40 0.22 -16.39
C GLY A 191 -17.72 0.09 -17.89
N GLU A 192 -16.99 0.83 -18.70
CA GLU A 192 -17.11 0.76 -20.17
C GLU A 192 -16.36 -0.48 -20.71
N MET A 193 -16.95 -1.08 -21.72
CA MET A 193 -16.43 -2.23 -22.45
C MET A 193 -15.64 -1.74 -23.68
N ASP A 194 -14.55 -2.41 -24.00
CA ASP A 194 -13.77 -2.15 -25.22
C ASP A 194 -14.44 -2.75 -26.48
N GLU A 195 -13.83 -2.52 -27.65
CA GLU A 195 -14.32 -3.02 -28.94
C GLU A 195 -14.33 -4.57 -29.04
N ASP A 196 -13.51 -5.24 -28.25
CA ASP A 196 -13.43 -6.70 -28.16
C ASP A 196 -14.44 -7.29 -27.16
N GLY A 197 -15.24 -6.48 -26.49
CA GLY A 197 -16.19 -6.93 -25.47
C GLY A 197 -15.55 -7.15 -24.09
N CYS A 198 -14.36 -6.65 -23.86
CA CYS A 198 -13.63 -6.81 -22.61
C CYS A 198 -13.62 -5.52 -21.77
N TYR A 199 -13.32 -5.67 -20.49
CA TYR A 199 -13.23 -4.58 -19.52
C TYR A 199 -11.79 -4.38 -19.05
N SER A 200 -11.52 -3.21 -18.53
CA SER A 200 -10.25 -2.86 -17.91
C SER A 200 -10.46 -2.12 -16.59
N VAL A 201 -9.51 -2.25 -15.67
CA VAL A 201 -9.48 -1.41 -14.46
C VAL A 201 -8.92 -0.05 -14.84
N GLN A 202 -9.66 1.01 -14.56
CA GLN A 202 -9.32 2.36 -15.05
C GLN A 202 -8.10 2.96 -14.33
N VAL A 203 -7.87 2.61 -13.06
CA VAL A 203 -6.76 3.14 -12.27
C VAL A 203 -5.50 2.33 -12.54
N THR A 204 -4.71 2.75 -13.51
CA THR A 204 -3.42 2.14 -13.85
C THR A 204 -2.25 3.09 -13.59
N HIS A 205 -1.05 2.53 -13.48
CA HIS A 205 0.19 3.27 -13.30
C HIS A 205 1.19 2.86 -14.38
N SER A 206 1.62 3.82 -15.20
CA SER A 206 2.66 3.62 -16.20
C SER A 206 3.99 4.16 -15.68
N THR A 207 5.03 3.32 -15.72
CA THR A 207 6.37 3.62 -15.21
C THR A 207 7.41 2.78 -15.94
N THR A 208 8.65 2.75 -15.47
CA THR A 208 9.69 1.87 -15.97
C THR A 208 10.19 0.90 -14.90
N VAL A 209 10.80 -0.20 -15.31
CA VAL A 209 11.35 -1.19 -14.38
C VAL A 209 12.45 -0.58 -13.50
N GLY A 210 13.27 0.31 -14.08
CA GLY A 210 14.30 1.05 -13.34
C GLY A 210 13.73 1.98 -12.27
N ALA A 211 12.67 2.74 -12.60
CA ALA A 211 12.01 3.64 -11.64
C ALA A 211 11.40 2.87 -10.45
N ILE A 212 10.85 1.66 -10.69
CA ILE A 212 10.38 0.79 -9.59
C ILE A 212 11.55 0.39 -8.70
N ALA A 213 12.66 -0.05 -9.28
CA ALA A 213 13.85 -0.47 -8.52
C ALA A 213 14.40 0.69 -7.66
N GLU A 214 14.50 1.90 -8.25
CA GLU A 214 14.97 3.10 -7.55
C GLU A 214 14.08 3.45 -6.35
N LEU A 215 12.74 3.49 -6.54
CA LEU A 215 11.81 3.74 -5.44
C LEU A 215 11.96 2.70 -4.32
N LEU A 216 12.08 1.42 -4.66
CA LEU A 216 12.19 0.36 -3.66
C LEU A 216 13.51 0.41 -2.89
N HIS A 217 14.63 0.77 -3.54
CA HIS A 217 15.90 1.03 -2.85
C HIS A 217 15.77 2.26 -1.93
N GLY A 218 15.09 3.31 -2.35
CA GLY A 218 14.74 4.45 -1.51
C GLY A 218 13.94 4.02 -0.28
N PHE A 219 12.93 3.16 -0.43
CA PHE A 219 12.16 2.64 0.71
C PHE A 219 12.99 1.81 1.69
N ARG A 220 13.95 1.04 1.18
CA ARG A 220 14.90 0.30 2.04
C ARG A 220 15.78 1.24 2.85
N ALA A 221 16.21 2.36 2.26
CA ALA A 221 17.08 3.36 2.88
C ALA A 221 16.37 4.17 3.99
N ILE A 222 15.04 4.23 4.04
CA ILE A 222 14.26 4.98 5.06
C ILE A 222 14.70 4.64 6.49
N ARG A 223 15.06 3.37 6.74
CA ARG A 223 15.50 2.93 8.06
C ARG A 223 16.79 3.58 8.54
N GLN A 224 17.53 4.20 7.64
CA GLN A 224 18.77 4.93 7.93
C GLN A 224 18.59 6.44 7.77
N THR A 225 17.87 6.85 6.75
CA THR A 225 17.65 8.28 6.43
C THR A 225 16.49 8.89 7.18
N LEU A 226 15.54 8.07 7.65
CA LEU A 226 14.23 8.46 8.20
C LEU A 226 13.34 9.22 7.21
N GLU A 227 13.74 9.34 5.95
CA GLU A 227 13.06 10.13 4.92
C GLU A 227 11.92 9.34 4.29
N VAL A 228 10.70 9.64 4.73
CA VAL A 228 9.47 9.03 4.19
C VAL A 228 9.18 9.63 2.80
N PRO A 229 8.88 8.79 1.79
CA PRO A 229 8.61 9.24 0.44
C PRO A 229 7.30 10.04 0.35
N ARG A 230 7.12 10.74 -0.75
CA ARG A 230 5.89 11.50 -1.04
C ARG A 230 4.69 10.56 -1.14
N MET A 231 3.74 10.72 -0.21
CA MET A 231 2.52 9.89 -0.14
C MET A 231 1.33 10.50 -0.91
N ASP A 232 1.49 11.69 -1.47
CA ASP A 232 0.53 12.34 -2.37
C ASP A 232 0.59 11.77 -3.79
N ASP A 233 1.71 11.13 -4.21
CA ASP A 233 1.75 10.31 -5.41
C ASP A 233 1.10 8.94 -5.17
N PRO A 234 -0.02 8.62 -5.88
CA PRO A 234 -0.76 7.38 -5.65
C PRO A 234 0.05 6.11 -5.95
N PHE A 235 0.96 6.15 -6.92
CA PHE A 235 1.81 5.00 -7.25
C PHE A 235 2.81 4.72 -6.12
N THR A 236 3.55 5.74 -5.70
CA THR A 236 4.53 5.65 -4.61
C THR A 236 3.87 5.15 -3.33
N LYS A 237 2.70 5.68 -2.96
CA LYS A 237 1.93 5.24 -1.78
C LYS A 237 1.59 3.74 -1.84
N LYS A 238 1.07 3.27 -2.97
CA LYS A 238 0.68 1.86 -3.18
C LYS A 238 1.90 0.95 -3.21
N LEU A 239 2.99 1.39 -3.86
CA LEU A 239 4.23 0.64 -3.95
C LEU A 239 4.92 0.53 -2.58
N TYR A 240 4.93 1.61 -1.79
CA TYR A 240 5.48 1.58 -0.43
C TYR A 240 4.68 0.63 0.49
N SER A 241 3.35 0.69 0.45
CA SER A 241 2.49 -0.25 1.19
C SER A 241 2.76 -1.70 0.77
N THR A 242 2.97 -1.92 -0.54
CA THR A 242 3.36 -3.23 -1.06
C THR A 242 4.72 -3.66 -0.52
N TYR A 243 5.74 -2.80 -0.59
CA TYR A 243 7.08 -3.09 -0.06
C TYR A 243 7.05 -3.48 1.42
N LEU A 244 6.33 -2.74 2.25
CA LEU A 244 6.20 -3.04 3.69
C LEU A 244 5.58 -4.42 3.94
N SER A 245 4.68 -4.89 3.07
CA SER A 245 4.08 -6.23 3.20
C SER A 245 5.04 -7.38 2.90
N TYR A 246 6.22 -7.10 2.32
CA TYR A 246 7.28 -8.07 2.05
C TYR A 246 8.41 -8.05 3.07
N LEU A 247 8.38 -7.17 4.06
CA LEU A 247 9.37 -7.17 5.13
C LEU A 247 9.38 -8.52 5.86
N PRO A 248 10.56 -9.07 6.21
CA PRO A 248 10.63 -10.23 7.07
C PRO A 248 10.06 -9.90 8.46
N THR A 249 9.50 -10.89 9.15
CA THR A 249 8.79 -10.68 10.42
C THR A 249 9.67 -10.16 11.56
N ASP A 250 10.96 -10.43 11.51
CA ASP A 250 11.99 -9.89 12.41
C ASP A 250 12.50 -8.50 11.98
N GLY A 251 12.04 -8.03 10.83
CA GLY A 251 12.41 -6.74 10.24
C GLY A 251 11.37 -5.62 10.42
N PHE A 252 10.35 -5.75 11.27
CA PHE A 252 9.32 -4.71 11.42
C PHE A 252 9.78 -3.52 12.26
N SER A 253 10.79 -3.69 13.11
CA SER A 253 11.36 -2.63 13.93
C SER A 253 12.79 -2.29 13.50
N TYR A 254 13.19 -1.07 13.78
CA TYR A 254 14.57 -0.62 13.64
C TYR A 254 14.89 0.44 14.70
N PRO A 255 16.14 0.50 15.22
CA PRO A 255 16.53 1.49 16.21
C PRO A 255 16.64 2.88 15.58
N LEU A 256 16.38 3.90 16.41
CA LEU A 256 16.63 5.29 16.07
C LEU A 256 17.90 5.79 16.75
N ASP A 257 18.58 6.78 16.16
CA ASP A 257 19.72 7.44 16.76
C ASP A 257 19.28 8.39 17.87
N MET A 258 19.43 7.97 19.11
CA MET A 258 19.08 8.76 20.28
C MET A 258 20.30 9.54 20.79
N ARG A 259 20.33 10.83 20.53
CA ARG A 259 21.36 11.74 21.03
C ARG A 259 21.08 12.10 22.48
N SER A 260 21.88 11.62 23.41
CA SER A 260 21.65 11.77 24.86
C SER A 260 22.83 12.48 25.54
N ASP A 261 22.52 13.37 26.50
CA ASP A 261 23.47 14.01 27.41
C ASP A 261 22.83 14.18 28.81
N ALA A 262 23.49 14.90 29.71
CA ALA A 262 22.98 15.14 31.07
C ALA A 262 21.64 15.92 31.11
N ARG A 263 21.27 16.59 30.02
CA ARG A 263 20.01 17.37 29.92
C ARG A 263 18.84 16.51 29.49
N GLY A 264 19.08 15.30 28.97
CA GLY A 264 18.08 14.38 28.44
C GLY A 264 18.44 13.81 27.08
N SER A 265 17.46 13.67 26.19
CA SER A 265 17.71 13.13 24.86
C SER A 265 16.92 13.85 23.77
N PHE A 266 17.40 13.72 22.53
CA PHE A 266 16.71 14.13 21.31
C PHE A 266 16.78 12.98 20.31
N THR A 267 15.63 12.62 19.74
CA THR A 267 15.52 11.52 18.79
C THR A 267 14.64 11.93 17.62
N GLU A 268 15.20 11.91 16.44
CA GLU A 268 14.46 12.12 15.21
C GLU A 268 13.70 10.86 14.82
N ILE A 269 12.45 11.00 14.37
CA ILE A 269 11.55 9.88 14.08
C ILE A 269 11.25 9.78 12.59
N ILE A 270 10.96 10.93 11.95
CA ILE A 270 10.56 11.01 10.55
C ILE A 270 11.13 12.28 9.93
N ARG A 271 11.59 12.17 8.69
CA ARG A 271 11.93 13.28 7.79
C ARG A 271 11.04 13.24 6.55
N THR A 272 10.75 14.41 6.01
CA THR A 272 10.14 14.56 4.69
C THR A 272 10.80 15.74 3.97
N ALA A 273 11.02 15.61 2.68
CA ALA A 273 11.68 16.67 1.89
C ALA A 273 10.87 17.97 1.81
N ASP A 274 9.54 17.90 1.95
CA ASP A 274 8.61 19.01 1.74
C ASP A 274 7.81 19.43 3.00
N ARG A 275 7.89 18.65 4.09
CA ARG A 275 7.09 18.87 5.32
C ARG A 275 7.92 18.82 6.60
N GLY A 276 9.23 18.91 6.46
CA GLY A 276 10.15 18.99 7.58
C GLY A 276 10.37 17.68 8.33
N GLN A 277 10.63 17.79 9.62
CA GLN A 277 10.96 16.66 10.48
C GLN A 277 10.07 16.58 11.72
N PHE A 278 9.92 15.35 12.23
CA PHE A 278 9.24 15.07 13.48
C PHE A 278 10.17 14.33 14.42
N SER A 279 10.23 14.79 15.67
CA SER A 279 11.17 14.29 16.67
C SER A 279 10.54 14.21 18.06
N VAL A 280 11.19 13.49 18.97
CA VAL A 280 10.88 13.46 20.40
C VAL A 280 12.07 13.99 21.19
N ASN A 281 11.76 14.87 22.15
CA ASN A 281 12.73 15.43 23.07
C ASN A 281 12.35 15.06 24.50
N VAL A 282 13.32 14.53 25.25
CA VAL A 282 13.19 14.25 26.68
C VAL A 282 14.05 15.26 27.42
N THR A 283 13.46 16.02 28.34
CA THR A 283 14.16 17.03 29.14
C THR A 283 14.09 16.64 30.63
N LYS A 284 15.26 16.54 31.26
CA LYS A 284 15.38 16.19 32.70
C LYS A 284 14.83 17.28 33.59
N PRO A 285 14.37 16.96 34.83
CA PRO A 285 13.92 17.94 35.81
C PRO A 285 14.90 19.11 36.03
N GLY A 286 14.37 20.34 36.04
CA GLY A 286 15.13 21.58 36.23
C GLY A 286 15.99 22.01 35.03
N ILE A 287 15.89 21.32 33.90
CA ILE A 287 16.67 21.64 32.70
C ILE A 287 15.84 22.53 31.75
N THR A 288 16.54 23.54 31.22
CA THR A 288 16.05 24.41 30.13
C THR A 288 16.77 24.05 28.82
N LYS A 289 16.03 23.87 27.73
CA LYS A 289 16.53 23.68 26.38
C LYS A 289 15.98 24.76 25.44
N GLY A 290 16.63 24.98 24.30
CA GLY A 290 16.31 26.07 23.37
C GLY A 290 17.29 27.21 23.51
N GLN A 291 16.84 28.43 23.88
CA GLN A 291 17.62 29.68 23.95
C GLN A 291 18.14 30.06 22.56
N HIS A 292 17.22 30.07 21.60
CA HIS A 292 17.52 30.48 20.23
C HIS A 292 16.25 30.98 19.52
N TRP A 293 16.44 31.59 18.37
CA TRP A 293 15.38 32.03 17.48
C TRP A 293 15.65 31.62 16.03
N HIS A 294 14.63 31.73 15.17
CA HIS A 294 14.67 31.37 13.77
C HIS A 294 14.22 32.53 12.88
N GLN A 295 14.68 32.58 11.63
CA GLN A 295 14.23 33.54 10.63
C GLN A 295 13.02 33.04 9.83
N THR A 296 13.06 31.82 9.31
CA THR A 296 12.01 31.20 8.49
C THR A 296 11.54 29.87 9.06
N LYS A 297 12.41 29.17 9.76
CA LYS A 297 12.06 27.94 10.45
C LYS A 297 11.00 28.23 11.51
N ASN A 298 9.96 27.41 11.50
CA ASN A 298 8.94 27.43 12.56
C ASN A 298 8.73 26.02 13.10
N GLU A 299 8.32 25.94 14.34
CA GLU A 299 8.20 24.67 15.03
C GLU A 299 6.84 24.57 15.74
N LYS A 300 6.44 23.36 16.06
CA LYS A 300 5.28 23.04 16.90
C LYS A 300 5.76 22.12 18.02
N PHE A 301 5.51 22.53 19.26
CA PHE A 301 5.81 21.72 20.43
C PHE A 301 4.53 21.17 21.04
N VAL A 302 4.57 19.89 21.44
CA VAL A 302 3.46 19.22 22.11
C VAL A 302 4.02 18.44 23.30
N VAL A 303 3.74 18.90 24.51
CA VAL A 303 4.13 18.17 25.72
C VAL A 303 3.13 17.06 25.97
N VAL A 304 3.61 15.81 26.05
CA VAL A 304 2.79 14.60 26.23
C VAL A 304 3.00 13.93 27.59
N SER A 305 4.06 14.31 28.32
CA SER A 305 4.31 13.83 29.70
C SER A 305 5.14 14.86 30.45
N GLY A 306 4.97 14.94 31.76
CA GLY A 306 5.64 15.89 32.64
C GLY A 306 4.97 17.27 32.68
N THR A 307 5.62 18.23 33.32
CA THR A 307 5.16 19.62 33.48
C THR A 307 6.28 20.56 33.10
N GLY A 308 6.01 21.53 32.23
CA GLY A 308 7.00 22.47 31.72
C GLY A 308 6.46 23.86 31.51
N VAL A 309 7.36 24.77 31.17
CA VAL A 309 7.03 26.12 30.71
C VAL A 309 7.78 26.40 29.42
N ILE A 310 7.06 26.85 28.39
CA ILE A 310 7.65 27.36 27.16
C ILE A 310 7.64 28.89 27.27
N ARG A 311 8.81 29.50 27.07
CA ARG A 311 8.94 30.97 27.14
C ARG A 311 9.33 31.53 25.81
N PHE A 312 8.85 32.71 25.53
CA PHE A 312 9.16 33.49 24.34
C PHE A 312 9.53 34.92 24.71
N ARG A 313 10.44 35.49 23.95
CA ARG A 313 10.71 36.92 23.93
C ARG A 313 10.95 37.36 22.49
N LYS A 314 10.27 38.43 22.06
CA LYS A 314 10.49 39.03 20.74
C LYS A 314 11.96 39.46 20.60
N VAL A 315 12.59 39.11 19.47
CA VAL A 315 13.97 39.57 19.19
C VAL A 315 14.00 41.11 19.21
N GLY A 316 14.87 41.70 20.04
CA GLY A 316 14.95 43.14 20.26
C GLY A 316 13.90 43.73 21.22
N GLY A 317 13.08 42.91 21.86
CA GLY A 317 12.14 43.32 22.92
C GLY A 317 12.54 42.76 24.28
N ASP A 318 11.88 43.21 25.34
CA ASP A 318 12.18 42.85 26.74
C ASP A 318 11.07 42.01 27.40
N GLU A 319 9.86 41.95 26.83
CA GLU A 319 8.71 41.26 27.39
C GLU A 319 8.84 39.75 27.18
N VAL A 320 8.77 39.01 28.30
CA VAL A 320 8.75 37.53 28.29
C VAL A 320 7.31 37.02 28.39
N ILE A 321 6.94 36.15 27.48
CA ILE A 321 5.62 35.48 27.41
C ILE A 321 5.81 34.03 27.87
N GLU A 322 4.99 33.57 28.80
CA GLU A 322 5.06 32.18 29.32
C GLU A 322 3.82 31.38 28.95
N TYR A 323 4.05 30.14 28.53
CA TYR A 323 3.03 29.11 28.28
C TYR A 323 3.30 27.90 29.19
N PRO A 324 2.55 27.75 30.31
CA PRO A 324 2.58 26.52 31.11
C PRO A 324 2.02 25.36 30.31
N VAL A 325 2.75 24.27 30.27
CA VAL A 325 2.40 23.07 29.48
C VAL A 325 2.50 21.80 30.30
N SER A 326 1.64 20.81 30.03
CA SER A 326 1.69 19.54 30.74
C SER A 326 1.13 18.38 29.91
N GLY A 327 1.57 17.14 30.22
CA GLY A 327 0.99 15.93 29.66
C GLY A 327 -0.45 15.65 30.13
N GLY A 328 -0.95 16.36 31.14
CA GLY A 328 -2.35 16.27 31.60
C GLY A 328 -3.33 17.13 30.76
N HIS A 329 -2.80 18.06 29.99
CA HIS A 329 -3.56 18.89 29.04
C HIS A 329 -2.73 19.08 27.77
N ILE A 330 -3.00 18.26 26.78
CA ILE A 330 -2.22 18.25 25.54
C ILE A 330 -2.67 19.38 24.62
N GLU A 331 -1.76 20.27 24.31
CA GLU A 331 -1.97 21.39 23.39
C GLU A 331 -0.76 21.59 22.49
N VAL A 332 -0.96 22.24 21.35
CA VAL A 332 0.10 22.65 20.44
C VAL A 332 0.54 24.06 20.79
N VAL A 333 1.84 24.25 21.02
CA VAL A 333 2.44 25.58 21.11
C VAL A 333 3.23 25.82 19.82
N ASP A 334 2.82 26.83 19.05
CA ASP A 334 3.53 27.29 17.87
C ASP A 334 4.75 28.13 18.27
N ILE A 335 5.90 27.83 17.67
CA ILE A 335 7.15 28.56 17.82
C ILE A 335 7.32 29.46 16.59
N PRO A 336 6.94 30.75 16.66
CA PRO A 336 6.97 31.64 15.51
C PRO A 336 8.37 32.19 15.26
N PRO A 337 8.75 32.43 13.98
CA PRO A 337 9.97 33.18 13.65
C PRO A 337 10.05 34.53 14.31
N GLY A 338 11.27 34.99 14.61
CA GLY A 338 11.51 36.30 15.23
C GLY A 338 11.26 36.37 16.74
N TYR A 339 10.97 35.23 17.37
CA TYR A 339 10.96 35.10 18.83
C TYR A 339 12.04 34.14 19.27
N THR A 340 12.87 34.58 20.26
CA THR A 340 13.70 33.61 20.98
C THR A 340 12.81 32.80 21.91
N HIS A 341 13.10 31.54 22.05
CA HIS A 341 12.28 30.60 22.82
C HIS A 341 13.12 29.57 23.58
N ASN A 342 12.54 29.06 24.64
CA ASN A 342 13.03 27.93 25.39
C ASN A 342 11.90 27.08 25.93
N ILE A 343 12.23 25.85 26.37
CA ILE A 343 11.34 25.01 27.15
C ILE A 343 12.08 24.52 28.40
N GLU A 344 11.46 24.74 29.56
CA GLU A 344 11.99 24.33 30.87
C GLU A 344 11.11 23.22 31.46
N ASN A 345 11.74 22.18 31.97
CA ASN A 345 11.08 21.18 32.80
C ASN A 345 11.01 21.67 34.25
N VAL A 346 9.83 22.09 34.66
CA VAL A 346 9.56 22.57 36.04
C VAL A 346 8.95 21.50 36.96
N GLY A 347 8.77 20.26 36.42
CA GLY A 347 8.28 19.10 37.16
C GLY A 347 9.39 18.29 37.82
N ASN A 348 8.99 17.18 38.45
CA ASN A 348 9.92 16.24 39.10
C ASN A 348 10.25 15.02 38.22
N ASP A 349 9.51 14.82 37.14
CA ASP A 349 9.67 13.74 36.20
C ASP A 349 10.19 14.24 34.86
N ASP A 350 10.60 13.35 33.97
CA ASP A 350 11.04 13.69 32.63
C ASP A 350 9.91 14.41 31.86
N LEU A 351 10.23 15.53 31.23
CA LEU A 351 9.35 16.27 30.33
C LEU A 351 9.53 15.69 28.90
N ILE A 352 8.46 15.10 28.35
CA ILE A 352 8.49 14.53 27.01
C ILE A 352 7.71 15.44 26.06
N THR A 353 8.42 15.94 25.06
CA THR A 353 7.89 16.88 24.07
C THR A 353 8.04 16.28 22.67
N PHE A 354 6.95 16.17 21.94
CA PHE A 354 7.00 15.97 20.49
C PHE A 354 7.22 17.32 19.80
N MET A 355 8.08 17.30 18.80
CA MET A 355 8.49 18.50 18.08
C MET A 355 8.37 18.25 16.57
N TRP A 356 7.69 19.16 15.89
CA TRP A 356 7.70 19.23 14.42
C TRP A 356 8.37 20.54 14.00
N GLY A 357 9.28 20.46 13.04
CA GLY A 357 9.85 21.61 12.35
C GLY A 357 9.49 21.58 10.86
N ASN A 358 9.18 22.75 10.27
CA ASN A 358 8.79 22.86 8.87
C ASN A 358 9.89 22.48 7.88
N GLU A 359 11.12 22.33 8.35
CA GLU A 359 12.29 21.91 7.58
C GLU A 359 13.14 20.92 8.38
N CYS A 360 13.90 20.08 7.68
CA CYS A 360 14.89 19.21 8.29
C CYS A 360 16.08 20.02 8.76
N PHE A 361 16.68 19.61 9.89
CA PHE A 361 17.90 20.25 10.38
C PHE A 361 19.06 20.01 9.39
N ASP A 362 19.62 21.12 8.92
CA ASP A 362 20.83 21.14 8.07
C ASP A 362 21.97 21.77 8.88
N PRO A 363 23.05 21.05 9.21
CA PRO A 363 24.17 21.59 9.97
C PRO A 363 24.94 22.68 9.23
N ASP A 364 24.87 22.72 7.90
CA ASP A 364 25.56 23.71 7.08
C ASP A 364 24.73 25.02 6.95
N ASN A 365 23.39 24.93 7.17
CA ASN A 365 22.47 26.07 7.15
C ASN A 365 21.35 25.91 8.19
N PRO A 366 21.65 25.98 9.50
CA PRO A 366 20.75 25.52 10.55
C PRO A 366 19.55 26.46 10.84
N ASP A 367 19.47 27.67 10.28
CA ASP A 367 18.50 28.73 10.63
C ASP A 367 18.19 28.79 12.14
N THR A 368 19.23 28.70 12.96
CA THR A 368 19.12 28.67 14.42
C THR A 368 20.16 29.60 15.03
N TYR A 369 19.69 30.69 15.68
CA TYR A 369 20.53 31.77 16.18
C TYR A 369 20.45 31.81 17.70
N PRO A 370 21.55 31.57 18.44
CA PRO A 370 21.55 31.61 19.90
C PRO A 370 21.13 32.97 20.43
N LEU A 371 20.19 32.99 21.35
CA LEU A 371 19.74 34.18 22.09
C LEU A 371 18.88 33.73 23.28
N ASP A 372 19.24 34.15 24.48
CA ASP A 372 18.47 33.83 25.67
C ASP A 372 17.09 34.55 25.66
N VAL A 373 16.10 33.88 26.27
CA VAL A 373 14.78 34.46 26.49
C VAL A 373 14.81 35.49 27.60
#